data_a1250380fa4fc107e8409bff7ad2c752
#
_entry.id   a1250380fa4fc107e8409bff7ad2c752
#
_cell.length_a   1.000
_cell.length_b   1.000
_cell.length_c   1.000
_cell.angle_alpha   90.00
_cell.angle_beta   90.00
_cell.angle_gamma   90.00
#
_symmetry.space_group_name_H-M   'P 1'
#
loop_
_entity.id
_entity.type
_entity.pdbx_description
1 polymer ?
#
loop_
_entity_poly.entity_id
_entity_poly.type
_entity_poly.pdbx_seq_one_letter_code
_entity_poly.pdbx_strand_id
1 'polypeptide(L)'
;MKKLSTLFAAVLLAVTVFGASVVPASAQSQKGGRSAASERVSQPVNLAVLIQDDLVSRVGNELRVTAEFIRALPQGSTVMVGYIRSGSLQVRQPFTNDLGTAAGALRIPVGSTSASPYNPYVQVRDAIKLFPAGGANRNALLLISDGLDTSRGFDYSSSVDSIDLNRAVREAKNRGVSVYSFYAPSAGLTSFDSRAVSFGQSALNRVSNETGGRAFFQGTGFVTFNAYFSRLAKTLNEQGGRAY
;
A
#
# COMPACT_ATOMS: atom_id res chain seq x y z
N MET A 1 -67.43 23.05 -42.76
CA MET A 1 -68.89 22.86 -42.51
C MET A 1 -69.05 22.40 -41.06
N LYS A 2 -69.81 23.26 -40.28
CA LYS A 2 -70.61 22.90 -39.08
C LYS A 2 -69.88 22.23 -37.90
N LYS A 3 -70.05 22.62 -36.69
CA LYS A 3 -70.75 23.59 -35.84
C LYS A 3 -70.19 23.34 -34.44
N LEU A 4 -69.66 24.29 -33.68
CA LEU A 4 -70.31 25.04 -32.64
C LEU A 4 -71.20 24.23 -31.69
N SER A 5 -70.78 24.10 -30.42
CA SER A 5 -71.70 24.21 -29.27
C SER A 5 -70.90 24.43 -27.96
N THR A 6 -71.06 25.58 -27.44
CA THR A 6 -70.89 26.07 -26.10
C THR A 6 -71.80 25.38 -25.10
N LEU A 7 -71.40 25.18 -23.87
CA LEU A 7 -72.24 25.22 -22.69
C LEU A 7 -71.44 25.64 -21.44
N PHE A 8 -71.95 26.68 -20.82
CA PHE A 8 -71.62 27.32 -19.55
C PHE A 8 -72.12 26.45 -18.38
N ALA A 9 -71.45 26.47 -17.28
CA ALA A 9 -72.03 26.52 -15.91
C ALA A 9 -70.87 26.54 -14.87
N ALA A 10 -70.69 27.62 -14.26
CA ALA A 10 -71.07 28.05 -12.91
C ALA A 10 -70.13 27.55 -11.81
N VAL A 11 -69.29 28.42 -11.39
CA VAL A 11 -68.96 29.00 -10.07
C VAL A 11 -69.43 28.16 -8.86
N LEU A 12 -68.46 27.74 -8.04
CA LEU A 12 -68.62 27.73 -6.57
C LEU A 12 -67.26 28.05 -5.91
N LEU A 13 -67.25 29.22 -5.28
CA LEU A 13 -66.17 29.76 -4.49
C LEU A 13 -66.17 29.06 -3.11
N ALA A 14 -65.21 28.26 -2.76
CA ALA A 14 -64.99 27.82 -1.42
C ALA A 14 -63.64 28.35 -0.92
N VAL A 15 -63.71 29.39 -0.11
CA VAL A 15 -62.58 29.94 0.64
C VAL A 15 -62.28 29.01 1.78
N THR A 16 -61.24 28.24 1.70
CA THR A 16 -60.66 27.52 2.87
C THR A 16 -59.36 28.24 3.25
N VAL A 17 -59.45 28.92 4.37
CA VAL A 17 -58.27 29.47 5.07
C VAL A 17 -57.46 28.32 5.59
N PHE A 18 -56.32 28.04 4.93
CA PHE A 18 -55.32 27.16 5.49
C PHE A 18 -54.28 28.00 6.20
N GLY A 19 -54.23 27.82 7.51
CA GLY A 19 -53.25 28.41 8.40
C GLY A 19 -51.82 27.99 7.95
N ALA A 20 -50.99 28.99 7.72
CA ALA A 20 -49.59 28.83 7.49
C ALA A 20 -48.89 28.28 8.75
N SER A 21 -48.68 26.96 8.83
CA SER A 21 -47.77 26.39 9.78
C SER A 21 -46.35 26.72 9.33
N VAL A 22 -45.74 27.70 9.98
CA VAL A 22 -44.31 27.98 9.86
C VAL A 22 -43.57 26.77 10.47
N VAL A 23 -43.11 25.88 9.61
CA VAL A 23 -42.12 24.84 9.99
C VAL A 23 -40.79 25.53 10.13
N PRO A 24 -40.12 25.54 11.29
CA PRO A 24 -38.78 26.09 11.38
C PRO A 24 -37.89 25.24 10.49
N ALA A 25 -37.20 25.89 9.53
CA ALA A 25 -36.14 25.30 8.74
C ALA A 25 -35.07 24.78 9.71
N SER A 26 -35.10 23.48 9.97
CA SER A 26 -33.99 22.80 10.63
C SER A 26 -32.76 23.03 9.78
N ALA A 27 -31.85 23.84 10.27
CA ALA A 27 -30.54 24.01 9.68
C ALA A 27 -29.93 22.61 9.53
N GLN A 28 -29.93 22.10 8.30
CA GLN A 28 -29.06 20.98 7.94
C GLN A 28 -27.64 21.44 8.17
N SER A 29 -27.11 21.09 9.34
CA SER A 29 -25.69 21.14 9.62
C SER A 29 -25.01 20.40 8.46
N GLN A 30 -24.43 21.16 7.53
CA GLN A 30 -23.48 20.62 6.60
C GLN A 30 -22.42 19.91 7.44
N LYS A 31 -22.49 18.56 7.46
CA LYS A 31 -21.40 17.73 7.90
C LYS A 31 -20.21 18.11 7.01
N GLY A 32 -19.41 19.04 7.55
CA GLY A 32 -18.11 19.38 6.97
C GLY A 32 -17.42 18.10 6.60
N GLY A 33 -16.87 18.05 5.40
CA GLY A 33 -16.18 16.90 4.87
C GLY A 33 -15.27 16.34 5.94
N ARG A 34 -15.58 15.14 6.44
CA ARG A 34 -14.61 14.32 7.15
C ARG A 34 -13.47 14.15 6.15
N SER A 35 -12.41 14.95 6.33
CA SER A 35 -11.09 14.57 5.87
C SER A 35 -10.99 13.08 6.20
N ALA A 36 -10.84 12.24 5.18
CA ALA A 36 -10.70 10.81 5.39
C ALA A 36 -9.51 10.65 6.34
N ALA A 37 -9.79 10.45 7.62
CA ALA A 37 -8.77 10.22 8.61
C ALA A 37 -8.00 9.01 8.09
N SER A 38 -6.75 9.21 7.72
CA SER A 38 -5.89 8.13 7.24
C SER A 38 -5.99 7.00 8.25
N GLU A 39 -6.43 5.84 7.80
CA GLU A 39 -6.62 4.68 8.68
C GLU A 39 -5.27 4.35 9.32
N ARG A 40 -5.24 4.26 10.65
CA ARG A 40 -4.01 3.97 11.39
C ARG A 40 -4.00 2.51 11.81
N VAL A 41 -2.81 1.93 11.89
CA VAL A 41 -2.61 0.59 12.45
C VAL A 41 -2.97 0.62 13.93
N SER A 42 -3.81 -0.33 14.38
CA SER A 42 -4.38 -0.34 15.74
C SER A 42 -3.64 -1.27 16.71
N GLN A 43 -2.94 -2.28 16.19
CA GLN A 43 -2.21 -3.26 16.99
C GLN A 43 -0.70 -3.15 16.74
N PRO A 44 0.16 -3.36 17.76
CA PRO A 44 1.61 -3.36 17.57
C PRO A 44 2.06 -4.37 16.52
N VAL A 45 3.09 -4.01 15.77
CA VAL A 45 3.64 -4.80 14.66
C VAL A 45 5.16 -4.74 14.66
N ASN A 46 5.82 -5.85 14.32
CA ASN A 46 7.23 -5.85 13.91
C ASN A 46 7.25 -5.62 12.39
N LEU A 47 7.68 -4.44 11.97
CA LEU A 47 7.67 -4.05 10.56
C LEU A 47 9.11 -3.93 10.02
N ALA A 48 9.45 -4.73 9.02
CA ALA A 48 10.64 -4.48 8.20
C ALA A 48 10.24 -3.66 6.96
N VAL A 49 10.88 -2.53 6.74
CA VAL A 49 10.73 -1.72 5.51
C VAL A 49 11.96 -1.93 4.65
N LEU A 50 11.79 -2.58 3.51
CA LEU A 50 12.84 -2.81 2.52
C LEU A 50 12.58 -1.98 1.27
N ILE A 51 13.58 -1.24 0.84
CA ILE A 51 13.50 -0.37 -0.33
C ILE A 51 14.58 -0.80 -1.32
N GLN A 52 14.18 -1.12 -2.53
CA GLN A 52 15.12 -1.36 -3.63
C GLN A 52 15.84 -0.06 -4.01
N ASP A 53 17.15 -0.11 -4.15
CA ASP A 53 17.97 1.12 -4.19
C ASP A 53 18.14 1.74 -5.60
N ASP A 54 17.77 1.01 -6.64
CA ASP A 54 17.76 1.52 -8.03
C ASP A 54 16.38 2.06 -8.48
N LEU A 55 15.43 2.24 -7.56
CA LEU A 55 14.12 2.81 -7.90
C LEU A 55 14.24 4.25 -8.41
N VAL A 56 13.32 4.63 -9.30
CA VAL A 56 13.27 5.99 -9.85
C VAL A 56 13.21 7.06 -8.76
N SER A 57 13.82 8.23 -9.01
CA SER A 57 13.97 9.32 -8.03
C SER A 57 12.64 9.81 -7.43
N ARG A 58 11.52 9.65 -8.14
CA ARG A 58 10.17 10.00 -7.64
C ARG A 58 9.82 9.31 -6.33
N VAL A 59 10.38 8.12 -6.05
CA VAL A 59 10.20 7.42 -4.77
C VAL A 59 10.70 8.27 -3.60
N GLY A 60 11.70 9.13 -3.82
CA GLY A 60 12.19 10.07 -2.81
C GLY A 60 11.10 10.98 -2.24
N ASN A 61 10.13 11.39 -3.04
CA ASN A 61 9.01 12.23 -2.61
C ASN A 61 8.06 11.49 -1.65
N GLU A 62 8.04 10.15 -1.72
CA GLU A 62 7.16 9.30 -0.92
C GLU A 62 7.79 8.89 0.42
N LEU A 63 9.08 9.19 0.64
CA LEU A 63 9.76 8.84 1.89
C LEU A 63 9.22 9.63 3.08
N ARG A 64 8.73 10.86 2.86
CA ARG A 64 8.06 11.63 3.93
C ARG A 64 6.82 10.91 4.42
N VAL A 65 5.98 10.43 3.49
CA VAL A 65 4.76 9.68 3.82
C VAL A 65 5.12 8.34 4.50
N THR A 66 6.18 7.68 4.03
CA THR A 66 6.71 6.46 4.65
C THR A 66 7.17 6.73 6.09
N ALA A 67 7.88 7.83 6.33
CA ALA A 67 8.32 8.24 7.66
C ALA A 67 7.15 8.58 8.58
N GLU A 68 6.12 9.26 8.06
CA GLU A 68 4.88 9.58 8.79
C GLU A 68 4.14 8.29 9.18
N PHE A 69 4.03 7.32 8.28
CA PHE A 69 3.44 6.02 8.58
C PHE A 69 4.20 5.29 9.69
N ILE A 70 5.53 5.23 9.61
CA ILE A 70 6.36 4.60 10.66
C ILE A 70 6.11 5.27 12.02
N ARG A 71 6.16 6.61 12.11
CA ARG A 71 5.93 7.34 13.36
C ARG A 71 4.52 7.17 13.92
N ALA A 72 3.55 6.86 13.07
CA ALA A 72 2.16 6.68 13.44
C ALA A 72 1.81 5.24 13.89
N LEU A 73 2.78 4.32 13.88
CA LEU A 73 2.57 2.95 14.35
C LEU A 73 2.26 2.94 15.86
N PRO A 74 1.47 1.97 16.36
CA PRO A 74 1.14 1.86 17.77
C PRO A 74 2.36 1.67 18.65
N GLN A 75 2.27 2.13 19.90
CA GLN A 75 3.28 1.85 20.91
C GLN A 75 3.50 0.33 21.05
N GLY A 76 4.74 -0.09 21.22
CA GLY A 76 5.14 -1.50 21.25
C GLY A 76 5.47 -2.08 19.87
N SER A 77 5.25 -1.34 18.77
CA SER A 77 5.77 -1.72 17.46
C SER A 77 7.29 -1.60 17.42
N THR A 78 7.93 -2.46 16.61
CA THR A 78 9.34 -2.33 16.26
C THR A 78 9.51 -2.22 14.76
N VAL A 79 10.48 -1.43 14.32
CA VAL A 79 10.74 -1.18 12.89
C VAL A 79 12.20 -1.40 12.55
N MET A 80 12.44 -2.12 11.46
CA MET A 80 13.72 -2.22 10.76
C MET A 80 13.64 -1.49 9.43
N VAL A 81 14.68 -0.76 9.04
CA VAL A 81 14.81 -0.12 7.72
C VAL A 81 16.04 -0.66 7.02
N GLY A 82 15.84 -1.18 5.80
CA GLY A 82 16.91 -1.72 4.97
C GLY A 82 16.75 -1.34 3.50
N TYR A 83 17.86 -1.42 2.78
CA TYR A 83 17.94 -1.20 1.34
C TYR A 83 18.47 -2.43 0.64
N ILE A 84 17.89 -2.74 -0.50
CA ILE A 84 18.36 -3.82 -1.38
C ILE A 84 19.21 -3.18 -2.47
N ARG A 85 20.53 -3.42 -2.42
CA ARG A 85 21.48 -2.79 -3.34
C ARG A 85 22.52 -3.77 -3.84
N SER A 86 22.70 -3.85 -5.14
CA SER A 86 23.77 -4.62 -5.79
C SER A 86 23.92 -6.04 -5.23
N GLY A 87 22.79 -6.73 -5.06
CA GLY A 87 22.74 -8.11 -4.54
C GLY A 87 22.99 -8.25 -3.04
N SER A 88 22.96 -7.16 -2.26
CA SER A 88 23.14 -7.19 -0.80
C SER A 88 21.99 -6.51 -0.05
N LEU A 89 21.72 -7.00 1.16
CA LEU A 89 20.84 -6.34 2.11
C LEU A 89 21.65 -5.36 2.97
N GLN A 90 21.36 -4.08 2.84
CA GLN A 90 21.98 -3.04 3.66
C GLN A 90 21.00 -2.61 4.75
N VAL A 91 21.15 -3.16 5.96
CA VAL A 91 20.36 -2.76 7.12
C VAL A 91 20.88 -1.42 7.62
N ARG A 92 20.08 -0.36 7.48
CA ARG A 92 20.40 0.98 7.97
C ARG A 92 19.98 1.18 9.41
N GLN A 93 18.88 0.59 9.81
CA GLN A 93 18.38 0.57 11.17
C GLN A 93 17.88 -0.85 11.47
N PRO A 94 18.53 -1.58 12.38
CA PRO A 94 17.97 -2.83 12.91
C PRO A 94 16.65 -2.59 13.63
N PHE A 95 15.91 -3.65 13.94
CA PHE A 95 14.65 -3.51 14.68
C PHE A 95 14.81 -2.69 15.94
N THR A 96 14.03 -1.61 16.03
CA THR A 96 13.98 -0.69 17.17
C THR A 96 12.55 -0.29 17.47
N ASN A 97 12.24 -0.04 18.74
CA ASN A 97 10.96 0.54 19.16
C ASN A 97 10.99 2.08 19.13
N ASP A 98 12.14 2.70 18.89
CA ASP A 98 12.25 4.13 18.59
C ASP A 98 11.83 4.38 17.13
N LEU A 99 10.54 4.67 16.96
CA LEU A 99 9.94 4.92 15.65
C LEU A 99 10.48 6.19 14.98
N GLY A 100 10.97 7.15 15.79
CA GLY A 100 11.63 8.37 15.31
C GLY A 100 12.96 8.05 14.64
N THR A 101 13.81 7.27 15.32
CA THR A 101 15.09 6.79 14.80
C THR A 101 14.89 5.92 13.55
N ALA A 102 13.92 5.00 13.59
CA ALA A 102 13.60 4.17 12.40
C ALA A 102 13.18 5.03 11.20
N ALA A 103 12.28 5.99 11.40
CA ALA A 103 11.86 6.90 10.33
C ALA A 103 13.00 7.78 9.80
N GLY A 104 13.92 8.20 10.69
CA GLY A 104 15.12 8.98 10.32
C GLY A 104 16.15 8.19 9.50
N ALA A 105 16.11 6.87 9.52
CA ALA A 105 17.00 6.01 8.73
C ALA A 105 16.62 5.93 7.24
N LEU A 106 15.43 6.42 6.85
CA LEU A 106 15.02 6.49 5.45
C LEU A 106 15.92 7.47 4.67
N ARG A 107 16.31 7.07 3.47
CA ARG A 107 17.05 7.91 2.52
C ARG A 107 16.53 7.73 1.10
N ILE A 108 16.78 8.70 0.26
CA ILE A 108 16.44 8.61 -1.17
C ILE A 108 17.19 7.43 -1.80
N PRO A 109 16.52 6.55 -2.57
CA PRO A 109 17.20 5.54 -3.39
C PRO A 109 18.22 6.16 -4.32
N VAL A 110 19.27 5.41 -4.63
CA VAL A 110 20.35 5.88 -5.54
C VAL A 110 19.81 6.17 -6.94
N GLY A 111 18.78 5.42 -7.37
CA GLY A 111 18.11 5.65 -8.64
C GLY A 111 18.98 5.35 -9.85
N SER A 112 19.93 4.43 -9.73
CA SER A 112 20.85 4.03 -10.79
C SER A 112 20.83 2.52 -10.99
N THR A 113 20.95 2.08 -12.25
CA THR A 113 21.04 0.66 -12.61
C THR A 113 22.24 -0.05 -11.96
N SER A 114 23.31 0.69 -11.59
CA SER A 114 24.43 0.13 -10.84
C SER A 114 24.07 -0.33 -9.43
N ALA A 115 22.93 0.13 -8.90
CA ALA A 115 22.41 -0.28 -7.60
C ALA A 115 21.41 -1.44 -7.71
N SER A 116 21.13 -1.94 -8.92
CA SER A 116 20.15 -3.01 -9.15
C SER A 116 20.53 -4.27 -8.37
N PRO A 117 19.56 -4.86 -7.65
CA PRO A 117 19.76 -6.12 -6.95
C PRO A 117 19.86 -7.32 -7.89
N TYR A 118 19.46 -7.21 -9.14
CA TYR A 118 19.20 -8.31 -10.09
C TYR A 118 18.15 -9.33 -9.61
N ASN A 119 18.10 -9.63 -8.32
CA ASN A 119 17.17 -10.54 -7.69
C ASN A 119 16.85 -10.04 -6.27
N PRO A 120 15.71 -9.36 -6.04
CA PRO A 120 15.38 -8.83 -4.72
C PRO A 120 14.98 -9.91 -3.71
N TYR A 121 14.59 -11.10 -4.14
CA TYR A 121 14.03 -12.13 -3.27
C TYR A 121 15.07 -12.81 -2.38
N VAL A 122 16.34 -12.81 -2.76
CA VAL A 122 17.44 -13.24 -1.90
C VAL A 122 17.51 -12.34 -0.66
N GLN A 123 17.48 -11.03 -0.84
CA GLN A 123 17.56 -10.06 0.25
C GLN A 123 16.28 -10.00 1.07
N VAL A 124 15.11 -10.22 0.45
CA VAL A 124 13.83 -10.41 1.17
C VAL A 124 13.94 -11.58 2.13
N ARG A 125 14.45 -12.74 1.67
CA ARG A 125 14.67 -13.90 2.53
C ARG A 125 15.66 -13.59 3.68
N ASP A 126 16.73 -12.86 3.40
CA ASP A 126 17.72 -12.52 4.42
C ASP A 126 17.14 -11.54 5.46
N ALA A 127 16.32 -10.58 5.05
CA ALA A 127 15.60 -9.71 5.96
C ALA A 127 14.58 -10.46 6.84
N ILE A 128 13.89 -11.45 6.27
CA ILE A 128 12.94 -12.29 7.02
C ILE A 128 13.65 -13.03 8.17
N LYS A 129 14.89 -13.44 8.01
CA LYS A 129 15.68 -14.09 9.07
C LYS A 129 16.01 -13.17 10.24
N LEU A 130 15.95 -11.84 10.05
CA LEU A 130 16.25 -10.83 11.07
C LEU A 130 15.08 -10.54 12.00
N PHE A 131 13.86 -11.01 11.68
CA PHE A 131 12.72 -10.82 12.57
C PHE A 131 12.95 -11.47 13.92
N PRO A 132 12.53 -10.81 15.02
CA PRO A 132 12.64 -11.39 16.35
C PRO A 132 11.89 -12.72 16.43
N ALA A 133 12.51 -13.70 17.07
CA ALA A 133 11.89 -14.98 17.34
C ALA A 133 10.95 -14.85 18.55
N GLY A 134 9.71 -15.29 18.41
CA GLY A 134 8.70 -15.20 19.47
C GLY A 134 8.15 -13.77 19.63
N GLY A 135 7.16 -13.63 20.51
CA GLY A 135 6.52 -12.36 20.79
C GLY A 135 5.07 -12.29 20.30
N ALA A 136 4.30 -11.37 20.91
CA ALA A 136 2.88 -11.18 20.58
C ALA A 136 2.66 -10.35 19.31
N ASN A 137 3.68 -9.60 18.87
CA ASN A 137 3.56 -8.75 17.69
C ASN A 137 3.55 -9.58 16.41
N ARG A 138 2.70 -9.18 15.47
CA ARG A 138 2.72 -9.74 14.11
C ARG A 138 3.95 -9.28 13.35
N ASN A 139 4.50 -10.17 12.54
CA ASN A 139 5.63 -9.88 11.68
C ASN A 139 5.15 -9.48 10.28
N ALA A 140 5.48 -8.27 9.86
CA ALA A 140 5.14 -7.72 8.55
C ALA A 140 6.38 -7.18 7.85
N LEU A 141 6.55 -7.49 6.57
CA LEU A 141 7.61 -6.95 5.73
C LEU A 141 6.96 -6.12 4.63
N LEU A 142 7.29 -4.83 4.56
CA LEU A 142 6.94 -3.95 3.46
C LEU A 142 8.10 -3.90 2.47
N LEU A 143 7.87 -4.43 1.28
CA LEU A 143 8.81 -4.39 0.16
C LEU A 143 8.41 -3.28 -0.82
N ILE A 144 9.26 -2.27 -1.01
CA ILE A 144 9.11 -1.23 -2.02
C ILE A 144 10.09 -1.56 -3.14
N SER A 145 9.59 -2.06 -4.28
CA SER A 145 10.40 -2.69 -5.32
C SER A 145 9.67 -2.70 -6.65
N ASP A 146 10.41 -2.88 -7.74
CA ASP A 146 9.84 -3.22 -9.05
C ASP A 146 9.51 -4.73 -9.16
N GLY A 147 10.00 -5.55 -8.23
CA GLY A 147 9.72 -6.98 -8.14
C GLY A 147 10.37 -7.86 -9.20
N LEU A 148 11.19 -7.28 -10.09
CA LEU A 148 11.76 -8.00 -11.22
C LEU A 148 13.00 -8.81 -10.80
N ASP A 149 13.04 -10.08 -11.18
CA ASP A 149 14.23 -10.94 -11.07
C ASP A 149 14.91 -11.05 -12.45
N THR A 150 16.07 -10.43 -12.58
CA THR A 150 16.90 -10.46 -13.82
C THR A 150 18.17 -11.25 -13.63
N SER A 151 18.34 -12.00 -12.56
CA SER A 151 19.57 -12.75 -12.24
C SER A 151 19.96 -13.78 -13.28
N ARG A 152 18.99 -14.22 -14.08
CA ARG A 152 19.18 -15.16 -15.20
C ARG A 152 19.02 -14.52 -16.58
N GLY A 153 19.06 -13.18 -16.64
CA GLY A 153 18.62 -12.41 -17.79
C GLY A 153 17.11 -12.19 -17.80
N PHE A 154 16.64 -11.33 -18.67
CA PHE A 154 15.22 -11.08 -18.89
C PHE A 154 14.90 -11.29 -20.36
N ASP A 155 14.08 -12.25 -20.65
CA ASP A 155 13.47 -12.47 -21.96
C ASP A 155 11.95 -12.65 -21.81
N TYR A 156 11.26 -12.69 -22.94
CA TYR A 156 9.80 -12.78 -22.95
C TYR A 156 9.24 -14.15 -22.57
N SER A 157 10.10 -15.15 -22.42
CA SER A 157 9.77 -16.49 -21.92
C SER A 157 10.09 -16.63 -20.43
N SER A 158 10.70 -15.62 -19.81
CA SER A 158 11.08 -15.63 -18.40
C SER A 158 9.86 -15.88 -17.52
N SER A 159 9.99 -16.84 -16.64
CA SER A 159 8.93 -17.20 -15.71
C SER A 159 8.92 -16.23 -14.52
N VAL A 160 7.72 -15.85 -14.08
CA VAL A 160 7.49 -15.21 -12.78
C VAL A 160 7.88 -16.13 -11.62
N ASP A 161 8.13 -17.40 -11.91
CA ASP A 161 8.41 -18.44 -10.94
C ASP A 161 9.93 -18.65 -10.75
N SER A 162 10.56 -17.72 -10.02
CA SER A 162 11.98 -17.89 -9.70
C SER A 162 12.16 -18.75 -8.45
N ILE A 163 13.30 -19.51 -8.43
CA ILE A 163 13.66 -20.35 -7.28
C ILE A 163 13.79 -19.54 -5.99
N ASP A 164 14.33 -18.31 -6.09
CA ASP A 164 14.56 -17.48 -4.92
C ASP A 164 13.28 -16.81 -4.41
N LEU A 165 12.34 -16.48 -5.29
CA LEU A 165 10.99 -16.07 -4.91
C LEU A 165 10.30 -17.21 -4.12
N ASN A 166 10.36 -18.44 -4.62
CA ASN A 166 9.82 -19.61 -3.91
C ASN A 166 10.49 -19.85 -2.54
N ARG A 167 11.79 -19.64 -2.45
CA ARG A 167 12.54 -19.72 -1.19
C ARG A 167 12.13 -18.61 -0.22
N ALA A 168 11.94 -17.37 -0.70
CA ALA A 168 11.48 -16.25 0.13
C ALA A 168 10.07 -16.50 0.67
N VAL A 169 9.15 -17.00 -0.17
CA VAL A 169 7.79 -17.40 0.27
C VAL A 169 7.83 -18.44 1.35
N ARG A 170 8.61 -19.51 1.17
CA ARG A 170 8.72 -20.57 2.19
C ARG A 170 9.29 -20.04 3.51
N GLU A 171 10.36 -19.24 3.46
CA GLU A 171 10.95 -18.65 4.67
C GLU A 171 9.95 -17.74 5.39
N ALA A 172 9.20 -16.91 4.64
CA ALA A 172 8.18 -16.04 5.22
C ALA A 172 7.07 -16.85 5.93
N LYS A 173 6.56 -17.91 5.28
CA LYS A 173 5.57 -18.81 5.88
C LYS A 173 6.11 -19.48 7.14
N ASN A 174 7.33 -20.01 7.11
CA ASN A 174 7.95 -20.70 8.24
C ASN A 174 8.15 -19.78 9.45
N ARG A 175 8.34 -18.47 9.22
CA ARG A 175 8.54 -17.47 10.30
C ARG A 175 7.31 -16.64 10.60
N GLY A 176 6.17 -16.93 9.99
CA GLY A 176 4.94 -16.16 10.18
C GLY A 176 5.08 -14.69 9.78
N VAL A 177 5.84 -14.40 8.72
CA VAL A 177 6.02 -13.04 8.19
C VAL A 177 5.10 -12.84 7.00
N SER A 178 4.18 -11.87 7.10
CA SER A 178 3.35 -11.44 5.97
C SER A 178 4.10 -10.40 5.14
N VAL A 179 4.24 -10.64 3.84
CA VAL A 179 4.92 -9.70 2.93
C VAL A 179 3.89 -8.80 2.25
N TYR A 180 4.06 -7.49 2.39
CA TYR A 180 3.30 -6.47 1.67
C TYR A 180 4.21 -5.80 0.66
N SER A 181 3.72 -5.51 -0.54
CA SER A 181 4.55 -4.94 -1.59
C SER A 181 3.94 -3.66 -2.15
N PHE A 182 4.74 -2.61 -2.24
CA PHE A 182 4.45 -1.41 -3.02
C PHE A 182 5.26 -1.45 -4.30
N TYR A 183 4.57 -1.48 -5.43
CA TYR A 183 5.25 -1.41 -6.70
C TYR A 183 5.80 0.00 -6.94
N ALA A 184 7.07 0.08 -7.32
CA ALA A 184 7.70 1.28 -7.84
C ALA A 184 8.69 0.88 -8.94
N PRO A 185 8.69 1.55 -10.11
CA PRO A 185 9.60 1.21 -11.19
C PRO A 185 11.05 1.52 -10.81
N SER A 186 11.99 0.69 -11.29
CA SER A 186 13.43 0.96 -11.19
C SER A 186 13.90 1.89 -12.31
N ALA A 187 15.13 2.37 -12.22
CA ALA A 187 15.81 3.08 -13.31
C ALA A 187 16.19 2.15 -14.50
N GLY A 188 15.94 0.84 -14.34
CA GLY A 188 16.20 -0.19 -15.34
C GLY A 188 14.98 -0.52 -16.22
N LEU A 189 14.83 -1.80 -16.53
CA LEU A 189 13.82 -2.32 -17.47
C LEU A 189 12.39 -1.84 -17.18
N THR A 190 11.99 -1.78 -15.91
CA THR A 190 10.62 -1.41 -15.54
C THR A 190 10.30 0.07 -15.75
N SER A 191 11.27 0.91 -16.14
CA SER A 191 11.01 2.30 -16.55
C SER A 191 10.44 2.42 -17.97
N PHE A 192 10.71 1.45 -18.83
CA PHE A 192 10.38 1.55 -20.25
C PHE A 192 9.79 0.29 -20.88
N ASP A 193 9.86 -0.86 -20.23
CA ASP A 193 9.30 -2.12 -20.74
C ASP A 193 8.07 -2.55 -19.92
N SER A 194 6.89 -2.47 -20.54
CA SER A 194 5.62 -2.83 -19.90
C SER A 194 5.50 -4.31 -19.54
N ARG A 195 6.23 -5.19 -20.24
CA ARG A 195 6.27 -6.63 -19.92
C ARG A 195 7.11 -6.85 -18.67
N ALA A 196 8.25 -6.18 -18.54
CA ALA A 196 9.05 -6.20 -17.32
C ALA A 196 8.22 -5.72 -16.13
N VAL A 197 7.43 -4.65 -16.30
CA VAL A 197 6.47 -4.19 -15.28
C VAL A 197 5.49 -5.28 -14.90
N SER A 198 4.85 -5.92 -15.88
CA SER A 198 3.87 -6.99 -15.63
C SER A 198 4.49 -8.19 -14.89
N PHE A 199 5.69 -8.60 -15.26
CA PHE A 199 6.40 -9.67 -14.57
C PHE A 199 6.74 -9.29 -13.12
N GLY A 200 7.29 -8.11 -12.91
CA GLY A 200 7.60 -7.61 -11.57
C GLY A 200 6.35 -7.52 -10.68
N GLN A 201 5.27 -6.92 -11.18
CA GLN A 201 4.00 -6.84 -10.45
C GLN A 201 3.42 -8.23 -10.14
N SER A 202 3.51 -9.18 -11.07
CA SER A 202 3.05 -10.55 -10.87
C SER A 202 3.87 -11.25 -9.78
N ALA A 203 5.18 -11.06 -9.75
CA ALA A 203 6.05 -11.61 -8.73
C ALA A 203 5.78 -10.99 -7.34
N LEU A 204 5.59 -9.66 -7.26
CA LEU A 204 5.19 -8.97 -6.02
C LEU A 204 3.82 -9.45 -5.53
N ASN A 205 2.87 -9.61 -6.44
CA ASN A 205 1.54 -10.12 -6.09
C ASN A 205 1.63 -11.54 -5.52
N ARG A 206 2.44 -12.38 -6.12
CA ARG A 206 2.64 -13.77 -5.69
C ARG A 206 3.28 -13.83 -4.30
N VAL A 207 4.43 -13.17 -4.08
CA VAL A 207 5.11 -13.22 -2.77
C VAL A 207 4.20 -12.67 -1.66
N SER A 208 3.43 -11.62 -1.96
CA SER A 208 2.51 -11.04 -0.99
C SER A 208 1.34 -11.97 -0.68
N ASN A 209 0.60 -12.42 -1.69
CA ASN A 209 -0.59 -13.26 -1.49
C ASN A 209 -0.25 -14.59 -0.82
N GLU A 210 0.82 -15.26 -1.24
CA GLU A 210 1.22 -16.55 -0.69
C GLU A 210 1.71 -16.47 0.77
N THR A 211 2.09 -15.29 1.24
CA THR A 211 2.54 -15.06 2.63
C THR A 211 1.46 -14.41 3.50
N GLY A 212 0.23 -14.28 2.98
CA GLY A 212 -0.89 -13.69 3.70
C GLY A 212 -0.88 -12.15 3.73
N GLY A 213 0.00 -11.51 2.96
CA GLY A 213 0.01 -10.06 2.78
C GLY A 213 -0.74 -9.63 1.52
N ARG A 214 -0.37 -8.48 0.96
CA ARG A 214 -0.98 -7.89 -0.24
C ARG A 214 0.00 -7.03 -1.02
N ALA A 215 -0.08 -7.08 -2.35
CA ALA A 215 0.62 -6.15 -3.22
C ALA A 215 -0.29 -4.96 -3.60
N PHE A 216 0.32 -3.77 -3.72
CA PHE A 216 -0.36 -2.52 -4.06
C PHE A 216 0.30 -1.89 -5.27
N PHE A 217 -0.47 -1.77 -6.34
CA PHE A 217 -0.09 -1.09 -7.58
C PHE A 217 -1.35 -0.64 -8.33
N GLN A 218 -1.20 0.34 -9.23
CA GLN A 218 -2.25 0.80 -10.14
C GLN A 218 -1.64 0.98 -11.53
N GLY A 219 -2.07 0.15 -12.49
CA GLY A 219 -1.52 0.17 -13.83
C GLY A 219 -0.01 -0.05 -13.86
N THR A 220 0.66 0.54 -14.84
CA THR A 220 2.12 0.41 -15.04
C THR A 220 2.91 1.60 -14.50
N GLY A 221 2.23 2.68 -14.11
CA GLY A 221 2.84 3.91 -13.65
C GLY A 221 3.16 3.92 -12.16
N PHE A 222 3.95 4.92 -11.77
CA PHE A 222 4.20 5.22 -10.37
C PHE A 222 2.97 5.89 -9.73
N VAL A 223 2.59 5.42 -8.55
CA VAL A 223 1.46 5.96 -7.77
C VAL A 223 1.98 6.41 -6.41
N THR A 224 1.39 7.49 -5.88
CA THR A 224 1.74 8.01 -4.55
C THR A 224 1.40 6.99 -3.46
N PHE A 225 2.25 6.89 -2.42
CA PHE A 225 2.12 5.89 -1.37
C PHE A 225 1.03 6.18 -0.33
N ASN A 226 0.49 7.41 -0.28
CA ASN A 226 -0.59 7.73 0.65
C ASN A 226 -1.76 6.75 0.61
N ALA A 227 -2.27 6.46 -0.61
CA ALA A 227 -3.35 5.51 -0.80
C ALA A 227 -2.94 4.07 -0.44
N TYR A 228 -1.69 3.72 -0.65
CA TYR A 228 -1.16 2.39 -0.31
C TYR A 228 -1.01 2.22 1.20
N PHE A 229 -0.50 3.22 1.91
CA PHE A 229 -0.40 3.16 3.38
C PHE A 229 -1.77 3.10 4.05
N SER A 230 -2.77 3.83 3.57
CA SER A 230 -4.15 3.72 4.08
C SER A 230 -4.70 2.29 3.90
N ARG A 231 -4.47 1.67 2.74
CA ARG A 231 -4.90 0.29 2.48
C ARG A 231 -4.09 -0.73 3.30
N LEU A 232 -2.80 -0.49 3.48
CA LEU A 232 -1.93 -1.34 4.30
C LEU A 232 -2.40 -1.33 5.76
N ALA A 233 -2.67 -0.14 6.34
CA ALA A 233 -3.18 -0.01 7.69
C ALA A 233 -4.50 -0.78 7.87
N LYS A 234 -5.43 -0.62 6.91
CA LYS A 234 -6.69 -1.38 6.91
C LYS A 234 -6.44 -2.89 6.88
N THR A 235 -5.59 -3.37 5.99
CA THR A 235 -5.28 -4.81 5.89
C THR A 235 -4.64 -5.35 7.16
N LEU A 236 -3.72 -4.59 7.77
CA LEU A 236 -3.11 -4.95 9.05
C LEU A 236 -4.15 -5.01 10.18
N ASN A 237 -5.13 -4.12 10.22
CA ASN A 237 -6.20 -4.15 11.21
C ASN A 237 -7.15 -5.34 11.02
N GLU A 238 -7.55 -5.64 9.78
CA GLU A 238 -8.44 -6.76 9.46
C GLU A 238 -7.84 -8.12 9.84
N GLN A 239 -6.54 -8.27 9.66
CA GLN A 239 -5.83 -9.50 10.02
C GLN A 239 -5.64 -9.64 11.54
N GLY A 240 -5.55 -8.53 12.28
CA GLY A 240 -5.50 -8.53 13.74
C GLY A 240 -6.76 -9.05 14.41
N GLY A 241 -7.91 -8.86 13.77
CA GLY A 241 -9.20 -9.35 14.26
C GLY A 241 -9.48 -10.85 14.01
N ARG A 242 -8.63 -11.53 13.25
CA ARG A 242 -8.81 -12.97 12.90
C ARG A 242 -7.92 -13.93 13.68
N ALA A 243 -7.09 -13.42 14.57
CA ALA A 243 -6.22 -14.22 15.43
C ALA A 243 -6.96 -14.64 16.71
N TYR A 244 -8.02 -15.49 16.58
CA TYR A 244 -8.62 -16.27 17.68
C TYR A 244 -9.12 -17.61 17.14
#